data_4d5e4cbeaf86f7be05c8b68c0489c3c8
#
_entry.id   4d5e4cbeaf86f7be05c8b68c0489c3c8
#
_cell.length_a   1.000
_cell.length_b   1.000
_cell.length_c   1.000
_cell.angle_alpha   90.00
_cell.angle_beta   90.00
_cell.angle_gamma   90.00
#
_symmetry.space_group_name_H-M   'P 1'
#
loop_
_entity.id
_entity.type
_entity.pdbx_description
1 polymer ?
#
loop_
_entity_poly.entity_id
_entity_poly.type
_entity_poly.pdbx_seq_one_letter_code
_entity_poly.pdbx_strand_id
1 'polypeptide(L)'
;MKRLTFILIGFAWAVAPVHFARAESACPATIAVEQKASAPSPDWIVTYSGYQTAVAGVTIFDGPPAEQASLVPDSEKTSGDNVIQIWQLPKSDRGYWLQCNYANTSAQISRRLPASVTRCDVVYDRNMHFGGGGNVLKSVNCE
;
A
#
# COMPACT_ATOMS: atom_id res chain seq x y z
N MET A 1 10.38 -19.69 73.25
CA MET A 1 10.12 -18.51 72.38
C MET A 1 10.55 -18.85 70.94
N LYS A 2 9.57 -19.25 70.10
CA LYS A 2 9.83 -19.58 68.65
C LYS A 2 9.63 -18.33 67.80
N ARG A 3 10.69 -17.87 67.10
CA ARG A 3 10.58 -16.77 66.14
C ARG A 3 10.13 -17.33 64.80
N LEU A 4 8.96 -16.88 64.31
CA LEU A 4 8.43 -17.17 62.99
C LEU A 4 9.01 -16.14 62.03
N THR A 5 9.83 -16.57 61.05
CA THR A 5 10.35 -15.74 59.96
C THR A 5 9.39 -15.83 58.77
N PHE A 6 8.69 -14.73 58.49
CA PHE A 6 7.88 -14.63 57.28
C PHE A 6 8.76 -14.26 56.07
N ILE A 7 8.81 -15.17 55.09
CA ILE A 7 9.46 -14.89 53.78
C ILE A 7 8.39 -14.31 52.84
N LEU A 8 8.52 -13.02 52.51
CA LEU A 8 7.70 -12.35 51.51
C LEU A 8 8.29 -12.68 50.13
N ILE A 9 7.61 -13.53 49.34
CA ILE A 9 7.94 -13.79 47.94
C ILE A 9 7.28 -12.70 47.11
N GLY A 10 8.09 -11.74 46.64
CA GLY A 10 7.67 -10.70 45.73
C GLY A 10 7.53 -11.25 44.28
N PHE A 11 6.31 -11.33 43.78
CA PHE A 11 6.06 -11.63 42.36
C PHE A 11 6.33 -10.35 41.53
N ALA A 12 7.46 -10.31 40.84
CA ALA A 12 7.74 -9.27 39.82
C ALA A 12 6.99 -9.63 38.53
N TRP A 13 5.94 -8.87 38.24
CA TRP A 13 5.24 -8.98 36.95
C TRP A 13 6.09 -8.28 35.88
N ALA A 14 6.70 -9.07 35.00
CA ALA A 14 7.37 -8.54 33.80
C ALA A 14 6.30 -8.09 32.79
N VAL A 15 6.09 -6.79 32.69
CA VAL A 15 5.26 -6.20 31.63
C VAL A 15 6.09 -6.22 30.34
N ALA A 16 5.81 -7.17 29.45
CA ALA A 16 6.42 -7.18 28.12
C ALA A 16 5.86 -6.01 27.29
N PRO A 17 6.71 -5.22 26.62
CA PRO A 17 6.24 -4.16 25.73
C PRO A 17 5.47 -4.78 24.56
N VAL A 18 4.21 -4.42 24.41
CA VAL A 18 3.40 -4.78 23.25
C VAL A 18 3.86 -3.90 22.10
N HIS A 19 4.68 -4.46 21.21
CA HIS A 19 5.03 -3.80 19.96
C HIS A 19 3.82 -3.90 19.04
N PHE A 20 3.09 -2.81 18.90
CA PHE A 20 2.11 -2.67 17.82
C PHE A 20 2.88 -2.62 16.51
N ALA A 21 2.94 -3.75 15.80
CA ALA A 21 3.38 -3.77 14.42
C ALA A 21 2.43 -2.88 13.60
N ARG A 22 2.91 -1.71 13.20
CA ARG A 22 2.17 -0.84 12.27
C ARG A 22 2.06 -1.60 10.98
N ALA A 23 0.85 -1.89 10.53
CA ALA A 23 0.63 -2.53 9.24
C ALA A 23 1.26 -1.63 8.16
N GLU A 24 2.34 -2.11 7.55
CA GLU A 24 2.99 -1.41 6.45
C GLU A 24 2.04 -1.42 5.25
N SER A 25 1.86 -0.26 4.61
CA SER A 25 1.02 -0.17 3.41
C SER A 25 1.51 -1.15 2.34
N ALA A 26 0.58 -1.84 1.69
CA ALA A 26 0.90 -2.79 0.64
C ALA A 26 1.61 -2.16 -0.56
N CYS A 27 1.51 -0.83 -0.74
CA CYS A 27 2.26 -0.04 -1.73
C CYS A 27 3.31 0.83 -1.03
N PRO A 28 4.56 0.90 -1.55
CA PRO A 28 5.51 1.93 -1.16
C PRO A 28 4.93 3.33 -1.40
N ALA A 29 5.10 4.22 -0.42
CA ALA A 29 4.57 5.59 -0.50
C ALA A 29 5.20 6.40 -1.65
N THR A 30 6.47 6.15 -1.96
CA THR A 30 7.21 6.80 -3.03
C THR A 30 8.12 5.81 -3.75
N ILE A 31 8.43 6.11 -5.01
CA ILE A 31 9.53 5.47 -5.77
C ILE A 31 10.43 6.53 -6.39
N ALA A 32 11.69 6.18 -6.62
CA ALA A 32 12.60 6.95 -7.45
C ALA A 32 12.33 6.65 -8.93
N VAL A 33 12.23 7.68 -9.75
CA VAL A 33 11.99 7.55 -11.19
C VAL A 33 13.12 8.22 -11.96
N GLU A 34 13.67 7.49 -12.91
CA GLU A 34 14.57 8.02 -13.93
C GLU A 34 13.84 8.03 -15.26
N GLN A 35 13.64 9.22 -15.82
CA GLN A 35 13.03 9.38 -17.15
C GLN A 35 14.11 9.54 -18.21
N LYS A 36 13.95 8.84 -19.33
CA LYS A 36 14.79 8.99 -20.51
C LYS A 36 13.94 9.54 -21.65
N ALA A 37 14.43 10.58 -22.29
CA ALA A 37 13.86 11.10 -23.51
C ALA A 37 14.83 10.91 -24.67
N SER A 38 14.30 10.81 -25.89
CA SER A 38 15.10 10.83 -27.11
C SER A 38 15.05 12.21 -27.72
N ALA A 39 16.20 12.77 -28.10
CA ALA A 39 16.22 14.02 -28.84
C ALA A 39 15.60 13.82 -30.22
N PRO A 40 14.73 14.74 -30.70
CA PRO A 40 14.10 14.63 -32.01
C PRO A 40 15.09 14.91 -33.15
N SER A 41 16.18 15.64 -32.87
CA SER A 41 17.31 15.89 -33.79
C SER A 41 18.60 16.14 -33.01
N PRO A 42 19.78 16.12 -33.68
CA PRO A 42 21.08 16.36 -33.04
C PRO A 42 21.23 17.73 -32.37
N ASP A 43 20.41 18.71 -32.75
CA ASP A 43 20.47 20.09 -32.22
C ASP A 43 19.85 20.20 -30.82
N TRP A 44 19.16 19.16 -30.36
CA TRP A 44 18.51 19.12 -29.04
C TRP A 44 19.37 18.37 -28.04
N ILE A 45 19.56 18.99 -26.87
CA ILE A 45 20.23 18.37 -25.75
C ILE A 45 19.16 17.86 -24.81
N VAL A 46 19.20 16.56 -24.48
CA VAL A 46 18.30 15.94 -23.49
C VAL A 46 18.99 15.99 -22.14
N THR A 47 18.36 16.66 -21.20
CA THR A 47 18.71 16.63 -19.77
C THR A 47 17.61 15.93 -19.00
N TYR A 48 17.98 15.08 -18.05
CA TYR A 48 17.03 14.45 -17.13
C TYR A 48 17.56 14.49 -15.71
N SER A 49 16.62 14.60 -14.80
CA SER A 49 16.87 14.46 -13.37
C SER A 49 16.00 13.33 -12.83
N GLY A 50 16.56 12.50 -11.94
CA GLY A 50 15.76 11.59 -11.14
C GLY A 50 14.89 12.38 -10.17
N TYR A 51 13.70 11.90 -9.89
CA TYR A 51 12.80 12.49 -8.90
C TYR A 51 12.05 11.42 -8.12
N GLN A 52 11.59 11.79 -6.93
CA GLN A 52 10.70 10.95 -6.13
C GLN A 52 9.26 11.27 -6.52
N THR A 53 8.46 10.22 -6.72
CA THR A 53 7.03 10.38 -6.98
C THR A 53 6.21 9.58 -5.98
N ALA A 54 5.09 10.16 -5.55
CA ALA A 54 4.20 9.55 -4.57
C ALA A 54 3.23 8.56 -5.21
N VAL A 55 2.84 7.54 -4.46
CA VAL A 55 1.80 6.61 -4.87
C VAL A 55 0.48 7.37 -5.06
N ALA A 56 -0.15 7.17 -6.21
CA ALA A 56 -1.38 7.85 -6.61
C ALA A 56 -2.62 6.94 -6.57
N GLY A 57 -2.42 5.64 -6.70
CA GLY A 57 -3.53 4.69 -6.69
C GLY A 57 -3.06 3.26 -6.85
N VAL A 58 -4.02 2.35 -6.93
CA VAL A 58 -3.76 0.92 -7.12
C VAL A 58 -4.66 0.33 -8.20
N THR A 59 -4.21 -0.78 -8.75
CA THR A 59 -5.02 -1.66 -9.59
C THR A 59 -4.84 -3.09 -9.07
N ILE A 60 -5.94 -3.81 -8.94
CA ILE A 60 -5.92 -5.23 -8.58
C ILE A 60 -6.26 -6.04 -9.84
N PHE A 61 -5.51 -7.13 -10.07
CA PHE A 61 -5.69 -8.01 -11.22
C PHE A 61 -5.98 -9.44 -10.77
N ASP A 62 -6.82 -10.13 -11.52
CA ASP A 62 -6.95 -11.59 -11.45
C ASP A 62 -5.98 -12.23 -12.44
N GLY A 63 -4.80 -12.60 -11.94
CA GLY A 63 -3.64 -13.04 -12.74
C GLY A 63 -2.60 -11.94 -12.96
N PRO A 64 -1.52 -12.23 -13.70
CA PRO A 64 -0.44 -11.26 -13.95
C PRO A 64 -0.93 -9.96 -14.63
N PRO A 65 -0.41 -8.78 -14.27
CA PRO A 65 -0.82 -7.50 -14.89
C PRO A 65 -0.69 -7.46 -16.42
N ALA A 66 0.24 -8.22 -16.99
CA ALA A 66 0.42 -8.32 -18.45
C ALA A 66 -0.82 -8.87 -19.17
N GLU A 67 -1.67 -9.63 -18.49
CA GLU A 67 -2.93 -10.17 -19.02
C GLU A 67 -4.09 -9.17 -18.97
N GLN A 68 -3.87 -8.01 -18.34
CA GLN A 68 -4.80 -6.89 -18.25
C GLN A 68 -6.19 -7.22 -17.67
N ALA A 69 -6.30 -8.28 -16.87
CA ALA A 69 -7.53 -8.68 -16.19
C ALA A 69 -7.73 -7.87 -14.88
N SER A 70 -7.86 -6.55 -15.01
CA SER A 70 -8.07 -5.66 -13.88
C SER A 70 -9.46 -5.83 -13.27
N LEU A 71 -9.54 -5.76 -11.95
CA LEU A 71 -10.76 -5.83 -11.19
C LEU A 71 -11.22 -4.43 -10.78
N VAL A 72 -12.53 -4.21 -10.81
CA VAL A 72 -13.17 -3.05 -10.20
C VAL A 72 -13.45 -3.35 -8.73
N PRO A 73 -13.55 -2.33 -7.84
CA PRO A 73 -13.96 -2.57 -6.46
C PRO A 73 -15.39 -3.12 -6.40
N ASP A 74 -15.62 -4.10 -5.52
CA ASP A 74 -16.96 -4.65 -5.28
C ASP A 74 -17.88 -3.64 -4.60
N SER A 75 -17.30 -2.77 -3.78
CA SER A 75 -18.04 -1.70 -3.11
C SER A 75 -17.15 -0.52 -2.77
N GLU A 76 -17.80 0.63 -2.61
CA GLU A 76 -17.19 1.86 -2.13
C GLU A 76 -18.02 2.43 -1.00
N LYS A 77 -17.38 2.95 0.04
CA LYS A 77 -18.03 3.63 1.14
C LYS A 77 -17.29 4.91 1.52
N THR A 78 -18.04 5.89 1.98
CA THR A 78 -17.47 7.11 2.57
C THR A 78 -17.52 7.02 4.09
N SER A 79 -16.43 7.38 4.76
CA SER A 79 -16.34 7.44 6.22
C SER A 79 -15.50 8.65 6.63
N GLY A 80 -16.17 9.71 7.11
CA GLY A 80 -15.54 11.00 7.38
C GLY A 80 -14.87 11.56 6.11
N ASP A 81 -13.59 11.85 6.20
CA ASP A 81 -12.78 12.37 5.10
C ASP A 81 -12.22 11.28 4.18
N ASN A 82 -12.66 10.03 4.33
CA ASN A 82 -12.13 8.92 3.55
C ASN A 82 -13.17 8.38 2.56
N VAL A 83 -12.68 8.04 1.38
CA VAL A 83 -13.32 7.11 0.44
C VAL A 83 -12.60 5.79 0.54
N ILE A 84 -13.33 4.71 0.79
CA ILE A 84 -12.79 3.37 0.98
C ILE A 84 -13.32 2.48 -0.13
N GLN A 85 -12.45 2.04 -1.01
CA GLN A 85 -12.75 1.05 -2.04
C GLN A 85 -12.41 -0.34 -1.53
N ILE A 86 -13.27 -1.30 -1.78
CA ILE A 86 -13.20 -2.65 -1.21
C ILE A 86 -13.25 -3.67 -2.33
N TRP A 87 -12.26 -4.54 -2.38
CA TRP A 87 -12.24 -5.73 -3.24
C TRP A 87 -12.38 -6.98 -2.38
N GLN A 88 -13.34 -7.84 -2.73
CA GLN A 88 -13.42 -9.21 -2.23
C GLN A 88 -12.65 -10.10 -3.18
N LEU A 89 -11.73 -10.88 -2.66
CA LEU A 89 -10.80 -11.70 -3.44
C LEU A 89 -11.06 -13.19 -3.13
N PRO A 90 -12.12 -13.80 -3.69
CA PRO A 90 -12.37 -15.22 -3.52
C PRO A 90 -11.22 -16.04 -4.10
N LYS A 91 -11.12 -17.31 -3.72
CA LYS A 91 -10.04 -18.17 -4.21
C LYS A 91 -10.01 -18.18 -5.74
N SER A 92 -8.84 -17.85 -6.30
CA SER A 92 -8.56 -17.89 -7.73
C SER A 92 -7.33 -18.78 -8.01
N ASP A 93 -7.41 -19.61 -9.03
CA ASP A 93 -6.27 -20.44 -9.48
C ASP A 93 -5.19 -19.59 -10.16
N ARG A 94 -5.55 -18.42 -10.69
CA ARG A 94 -4.63 -17.45 -11.30
C ARG A 94 -3.86 -16.64 -10.27
N GLY A 95 -4.45 -16.49 -9.08
CA GLY A 95 -3.96 -15.63 -8.00
C GLY A 95 -4.11 -14.16 -8.32
N TYR A 96 -4.06 -13.33 -7.29
CA TYR A 96 -4.24 -11.89 -7.41
C TYR A 96 -2.92 -11.14 -7.40
N TRP A 97 -2.89 -10.03 -8.12
CA TRP A 97 -1.76 -9.12 -8.18
C TRP A 97 -2.20 -7.70 -7.80
N LEU A 98 -1.36 -7.05 -7.01
CA LEU A 98 -1.48 -5.64 -6.69
C LEU A 98 -0.47 -4.85 -7.50
N GLN A 99 -0.93 -3.85 -8.21
CA GLN A 99 -0.11 -2.87 -8.92
C GLN A 99 -0.27 -1.50 -8.26
N CYS A 100 0.85 -0.88 -7.91
CA CYS A 100 0.90 0.46 -7.36
C CYS A 100 1.22 1.45 -8.50
N ASN A 101 0.37 2.45 -8.65
CA ASN A 101 0.48 3.49 -9.67
C ASN A 101 1.01 4.77 -9.03
N TYR A 102 1.91 5.46 -9.70
CA TYR A 102 2.58 6.65 -9.16
C TYR A 102 2.24 7.90 -9.96
N ALA A 103 2.21 9.05 -9.26
CA ALA A 103 1.86 10.33 -9.86
C ALA A 103 2.90 10.80 -10.87
N ASN A 104 2.45 11.45 -11.94
CA ASN A 104 3.30 12.10 -12.95
C ASN A 104 4.33 11.17 -13.64
N THR A 105 4.06 9.87 -13.68
CA THR A 105 4.90 8.88 -14.36
C THR A 105 4.05 7.73 -14.88
N SER A 106 4.53 7.04 -15.90
CA SER A 106 3.99 5.74 -16.32
C SER A 106 4.62 4.56 -15.59
N ALA A 107 5.57 4.82 -14.67
CA ALA A 107 6.18 3.77 -13.87
C ALA A 107 5.15 3.17 -12.91
N GLN A 108 5.13 1.85 -12.87
CA GLN A 108 4.25 1.05 -12.03
C GLN A 108 5.06 -0.08 -11.43
N ILE A 109 4.75 -0.46 -10.22
CA ILE A 109 5.33 -1.65 -9.60
C ILE A 109 4.22 -2.61 -9.22
N SER A 110 4.46 -3.90 -9.40
CA SER A 110 3.45 -4.91 -9.14
C SER A 110 4.03 -6.04 -8.30
N ARG A 111 3.18 -6.65 -7.48
CA ARG A 111 3.52 -7.88 -6.75
C ARG A 111 2.33 -8.83 -6.70
N ARG A 112 2.62 -10.11 -6.65
CA ARG A 112 1.60 -11.12 -6.37
C ARG A 112 1.20 -11.04 -4.90
N LEU A 113 -0.12 -11.08 -4.64
CA LEU A 113 -0.64 -11.17 -3.29
C LEU A 113 -0.51 -12.61 -2.78
N PRO A 114 -0.27 -12.81 -1.48
CA PRO A 114 -0.35 -14.13 -0.86
C PRO A 114 -1.71 -14.79 -1.10
N ALA A 115 -1.73 -16.11 -1.27
CA ALA A 115 -2.97 -16.85 -1.49
C ALA A 115 -3.97 -16.81 -0.31
N SER A 116 -3.50 -16.38 0.86
CA SER A 116 -4.33 -16.16 2.06
C SER A 116 -5.09 -14.84 2.04
N VAL A 117 -4.74 -13.91 1.15
CA VAL A 117 -5.43 -12.62 1.04
C VAL A 117 -6.81 -12.85 0.42
N THR A 118 -7.83 -12.43 1.14
CA THR A 118 -9.24 -12.56 0.74
C THR A 118 -9.94 -11.22 0.51
N ARG A 119 -9.26 -10.13 0.90
CA ARG A 119 -9.83 -8.78 0.82
C ARG A 119 -8.72 -7.74 0.71
N CYS A 120 -8.99 -6.68 -0.05
CA CYS A 120 -8.20 -5.45 -0.02
C CYS A 120 -9.10 -4.23 0.21
N ASP A 121 -8.70 -3.38 1.15
CA ASP A 121 -9.29 -2.08 1.43
C ASP A 121 -8.31 -0.99 1.02
N VAL A 122 -8.74 -0.11 0.13
CA VAL A 122 -7.95 1.02 -0.37
C VAL A 122 -8.59 2.31 0.10
N VAL A 123 -7.86 3.08 0.88
CA VAL A 123 -8.36 4.32 1.50
C VAL A 123 -7.78 5.52 0.82
N TYR A 124 -8.65 6.41 0.36
CA TYR A 124 -8.31 7.70 -0.24
C TYR A 124 -8.78 8.86 0.63
N ASP A 125 -8.05 9.97 0.60
CA ASP A 125 -8.51 11.25 1.15
C ASP A 125 -9.44 11.93 0.15
N ARG A 126 -10.70 12.14 0.52
CA ARG A 126 -11.67 12.80 -0.36
C ARG A 126 -11.48 14.32 -0.49
N ASN A 127 -10.74 14.92 0.45
CA ASN A 127 -10.53 16.37 0.50
C ASN A 127 -9.20 16.79 -0.13
N MET A 128 -8.31 15.83 -0.38
CA MET A 128 -7.02 16.06 -1.00
C MET A 128 -6.98 15.44 -2.40
N HIS A 129 -6.55 16.23 -3.38
CA HIS A 129 -6.48 15.81 -4.77
C HIS A 129 -5.07 16.03 -5.34
N PHE A 130 -4.62 15.11 -6.19
CA PHE A 130 -3.47 15.37 -7.05
C PHE A 130 -3.85 16.39 -8.15
N GLY A 131 -2.86 17.12 -8.65
CA GLY A 131 -3.04 17.92 -9.86
C GLY A 131 -3.52 17.04 -11.03
N GLY A 132 -4.82 17.09 -11.35
CA GLY A 132 -5.47 16.20 -12.30
C GLY A 132 -6.74 15.53 -11.78
N GLY A 133 -7.12 15.75 -10.51
CA GLY A 133 -8.45 15.45 -9.97
C GLY A 133 -8.60 14.11 -9.24
N GLY A 134 -7.56 13.30 -9.09
CA GLY A 134 -7.63 12.06 -8.31
C GLY A 134 -7.45 12.30 -6.82
N ASN A 135 -8.17 11.56 -5.98
CA ASN A 135 -8.01 11.59 -4.53
C ASN A 135 -6.63 11.05 -4.10
N VAL A 136 -6.08 11.59 -3.03
CA VAL A 136 -4.78 11.14 -2.50
C VAL A 136 -4.93 9.80 -1.79
N LEU A 137 -4.13 8.80 -2.18
CA LEU A 137 -4.08 7.50 -1.53
C LEU A 137 -3.49 7.63 -0.12
N LYS A 138 -4.21 7.13 0.89
CA LYS A 138 -3.78 7.06 2.30
C LYS A 138 -3.18 5.72 2.68
N SER A 139 -3.87 4.64 2.31
CA SER A 139 -3.40 3.29 2.64
C SER A 139 -3.98 2.23 1.71
N VAL A 140 -3.27 1.11 1.63
CA VAL A 140 -3.71 -0.14 0.98
C VAL A 140 -3.49 -1.26 1.98
N ASN A 141 -4.56 -1.91 2.40
CA ASN A 141 -4.53 -3.01 3.35
C ASN A 141 -5.15 -4.24 2.69
N CYS A 142 -4.37 -5.31 2.58
CA CYS A 142 -4.81 -6.58 2.01
C CYS A 142 -4.63 -7.70 3.05
N GLU A 143 -5.69 -8.43 3.38
CA GLU A 143 -5.75 -9.47 4.43
C GLU A 143 -6.51 -10.72 3.99
#